data_1bb3ce232e285b3d840160dad2888b42
#
_entry.id   1bb3ce232e285b3d840160dad2888b42
#
_cell.length_a   1.000
_cell.length_b   1.000
_cell.length_c   1.000
_cell.angle_alpha   90.00
_cell.angle_beta   90.00
_cell.angle_gamma   90.00
#
_symmetry.space_group_name_H-M   'P 1'
#
loop_
_entity.id
_entity.type
_entity.pdbx_description
1 polymer ?
#
loop_
_entity_poly.entity_id
_entity_poly.type
_entity_poly.pdbx_seq_one_letter_code
_entity_poly.pdbx_strand_id
1 'polypeptide(L)'
;VGPDRVTLASGEELLADLVVDGRGLRSSPGTGVTLRFQKFLGQLVRLSQPHGLTGPLLMDATVSQEQGYRFVYLLPFTSTDILVEDTYYSDTGTLDTDVLRQHIARYAADRGWQVRELLREENGVLPIVLDCDLAGFWPAADGVPRSGLRAGLFHHTTGYSVPEAAALAEALPGLPALHSRAIAPWIRAR
;
A
#
# COMPACT_ATOMS: atom_id res chain seq x y z
N VAL A 1 -15.33 -3.48 -15.34
CA VAL A 1 -15.04 -4.83 -14.83
C VAL A 1 -16.37 -5.50 -14.51
N GLY A 2 -16.58 -6.68 -15.06
CA GLY A 2 -17.73 -7.54 -14.77
C GLY A 2 -17.28 -8.84 -14.11
N PRO A 3 -18.23 -9.73 -13.77
CA PRO A 3 -17.91 -11.00 -13.14
C PRO A 3 -17.21 -12.01 -14.08
N ASP A 4 -17.32 -11.82 -15.37
CA ASP A 4 -16.80 -12.69 -16.41
C ASP A 4 -15.91 -11.97 -17.44
N ARG A 5 -15.67 -10.67 -17.27
CA ARG A 5 -14.90 -9.86 -18.23
C ARG A 5 -14.24 -8.64 -17.61
N VAL A 6 -13.16 -8.22 -18.25
CA VAL A 6 -12.49 -6.95 -18.00
C VAL A 6 -12.37 -6.20 -19.34
N THR A 7 -12.89 -4.98 -19.41
CA THR A 7 -12.67 -4.09 -20.55
C THR A 7 -11.50 -3.18 -20.25
N LEU A 8 -10.47 -3.22 -21.05
CA LEU A 8 -9.27 -2.37 -20.94
C LEU A 8 -9.56 -0.95 -21.44
N ALA A 9 -8.68 -0.01 -21.13
CA ALA A 9 -8.79 1.37 -21.63
C ALA A 9 -8.70 1.46 -23.18
N SER A 10 -8.07 0.47 -23.80
CA SER A 10 -8.02 0.32 -25.27
C SER A 10 -9.37 -0.06 -25.92
N GLY A 11 -10.35 -0.48 -25.11
CA GLY A 11 -11.61 -1.06 -25.57
C GLY A 11 -11.57 -2.59 -25.73
N GLU A 12 -10.42 -3.21 -25.58
CA GLU A 12 -10.26 -4.67 -25.60
C GLU A 12 -11.00 -5.33 -24.44
N GLU A 13 -11.70 -6.44 -24.71
CA GLU A 13 -12.35 -7.26 -23.68
C GLU A 13 -11.58 -8.55 -23.43
N LEU A 14 -11.29 -8.80 -22.16
CA LEU A 14 -10.70 -10.05 -21.66
C LEU A 14 -11.80 -10.84 -20.96
N LEU A 15 -12.03 -12.07 -21.39
CA LEU A 15 -13.00 -12.98 -20.78
C LEU A 15 -12.28 -13.93 -19.81
N ALA A 16 -12.91 -14.20 -18.66
CA ALA A 16 -12.40 -15.12 -17.66
C ALA A 16 -13.53 -15.68 -16.80
N ASP A 17 -13.40 -16.92 -16.33
CA ASP A 17 -14.34 -17.53 -15.39
C ASP A 17 -14.31 -16.85 -14.01
N LEU A 18 -13.13 -16.34 -13.63
CA LEU A 18 -12.90 -15.63 -12.38
C LEU A 18 -12.23 -14.28 -12.65
N VAL A 19 -12.91 -13.23 -12.25
CA VAL A 19 -12.37 -11.86 -12.22
C VAL A 19 -12.38 -11.36 -10.78
N VAL A 20 -11.23 -10.96 -10.26
CA VAL A 20 -11.08 -10.38 -8.91
C VAL A 20 -10.63 -8.93 -9.03
N ASP A 21 -11.41 -7.99 -8.47
CA ASP A 21 -11.07 -6.58 -8.48
C ASP A 21 -10.20 -6.20 -7.25
N GLY A 22 -8.91 -6.07 -7.48
CA GLY A 22 -7.90 -5.66 -6.49
C GLY A 22 -7.38 -4.24 -6.63
N ARG A 23 -8.07 -3.34 -7.36
CA ARG A 23 -7.59 -1.99 -7.71
C ARG A 23 -7.55 -0.99 -6.54
N GLY A 24 -7.70 -1.42 -5.31
CA GLY A 24 -7.68 -0.58 -4.12
C GLY A 24 -8.98 0.19 -3.90
N LEU A 25 -8.96 1.08 -2.91
CA LEU A 25 -10.09 1.94 -2.60
C LEU A 25 -10.25 3.03 -3.68
N ARG A 26 -11.49 3.23 -4.12
CA ARG A 26 -11.85 4.45 -4.84
C ARG A 26 -12.41 5.44 -3.84
N SER A 27 -11.80 6.61 -3.76
CA SER A 27 -12.44 7.76 -3.16
C SER A 27 -13.58 8.19 -4.09
N SER A 28 -14.82 7.90 -3.71
CA SER A 28 -15.99 8.46 -4.37
C SER A 28 -16.77 9.28 -3.36
N PRO A 29 -17.14 10.53 -3.67
CA PRO A 29 -18.06 11.26 -2.85
C PRO A 29 -19.35 10.46 -2.67
N GLY A 30 -19.83 10.30 -1.42
CA GLY A 30 -21.08 9.59 -1.13
C GLY A 30 -20.94 8.11 -0.75
N THR A 31 -19.73 7.57 -0.65
CA THR A 31 -19.54 6.16 -0.22
C THR A 31 -19.60 5.96 1.30
N GLY A 32 -19.77 7.02 2.11
CA GLY A 32 -19.71 6.92 3.57
C GLY A 32 -18.34 6.45 4.12
N VAL A 33 -17.27 6.61 3.33
CA VAL A 33 -15.91 6.22 3.72
C VAL A 33 -15.09 7.48 4.00
N THR A 34 -14.58 7.60 5.22
CA THR A 34 -13.63 8.64 5.62
C THR A 34 -12.22 8.14 5.49
N LEU A 35 -11.43 8.80 4.63
CA LEU A 35 -10.05 8.41 4.35
C LEU A 35 -9.05 9.42 4.92
N ARG A 36 -7.91 8.90 5.34
CA ARG A 36 -6.62 9.57 5.52
C ARG A 36 -5.56 8.81 4.73
N PHE A 37 -4.36 9.33 4.67
CA PHE A 37 -3.34 8.77 3.79
C PHE A 37 -2.01 8.60 4.53
N GLN A 38 -1.41 7.44 4.37
CA GLN A 38 0.00 7.22 4.63
C GLN A 38 0.74 7.40 3.32
N LYS A 39 1.71 8.27 3.30
CA LYS A 39 2.49 8.62 2.11
C LYS A 39 3.95 8.31 2.37
N PHE A 40 4.64 7.83 1.36
CA PHE A 40 6.05 7.51 1.50
C PHE A 40 6.82 7.71 0.20
N LEU A 41 8.12 7.89 0.36
CA LEU A 41 9.13 7.72 -0.66
C LEU A 41 10.30 6.98 -0.03
N GLY A 42 10.72 5.90 -0.67
CA GLY A 42 11.84 5.07 -0.28
C GLY A 42 12.94 5.09 -1.33
N GLN A 43 14.17 5.28 -0.91
CA GLN A 43 15.37 5.19 -1.75
C GLN A 43 16.27 4.08 -1.26
N LEU A 44 16.47 3.05 -2.08
CA LEU A 44 17.57 2.11 -1.89
C LEU A 44 18.84 2.75 -2.43
N VAL A 45 19.77 3.06 -1.54
CA VAL A 45 21.01 3.75 -1.87
C VAL A 45 22.21 2.91 -1.53
N ARG A 46 23.30 3.10 -2.31
CA ARG A 46 24.62 2.62 -1.99
C ARG A 46 25.45 3.73 -1.40
N LEU A 47 26.00 3.50 -0.22
CA LEU A 47 26.88 4.44 0.48
C LEU A 47 28.34 4.23 0.10
N SER A 48 29.16 5.28 0.24
CA SER A 48 30.60 5.20 0.03
C SER A 48 31.34 4.45 1.14
N GLN A 49 30.73 4.35 2.34
CA GLN A 49 31.26 3.68 3.52
C GLN A 49 30.11 2.87 4.18
N PRO A 50 30.42 1.90 5.03
CA PRO A 50 29.42 1.15 5.77
C PRO A 50 28.51 2.08 6.61
N HIS A 51 27.20 1.80 6.62
CA HIS A 51 26.19 2.58 7.35
C HIS A 51 26.29 2.44 8.88
N GLY A 52 27.00 1.43 9.41
CA GLY A 52 27.22 1.22 10.85
C GLY A 52 26.02 0.66 11.63
N LEU A 53 24.90 0.36 10.98
CA LEU A 53 23.74 -0.23 11.67
C LEU A 53 23.93 -1.73 11.84
N THR A 54 23.47 -2.26 12.97
CA THR A 54 23.48 -3.70 13.29
C THR A 54 22.20 -4.42 12.89
N GLY A 55 21.16 -3.67 12.49
CA GLY A 55 19.87 -4.19 12.06
C GLY A 55 18.96 -3.08 11.54
N PRO A 56 17.72 -3.40 11.18
CA PRO A 56 16.74 -2.41 10.74
C PRO A 56 16.37 -1.44 11.86
N LEU A 57 16.11 -0.20 11.50
CA LEU A 57 15.51 0.80 12.37
C LEU A 57 14.10 1.09 11.86
N LEU A 58 13.11 0.75 12.67
CA LEU A 58 11.70 0.89 12.32
C LEU A 58 11.12 2.13 12.98
N MET A 59 10.48 2.98 12.16
CA MET A 59 9.73 4.15 12.62
C MET A 59 10.57 5.12 13.47
N ASP A 60 11.72 5.54 12.95
CA ASP A 60 12.49 6.64 13.60
C ASP A 60 11.70 7.94 13.51
N ALA A 61 10.99 8.28 14.58
CA ALA A 61 10.17 9.48 14.70
C ALA A 61 10.94 10.68 15.29
N THR A 62 12.26 10.60 15.44
CA THR A 62 13.11 11.72 15.91
C THR A 62 13.32 12.80 14.85
N VAL A 63 12.70 12.66 13.71
CA VAL A 63 12.70 13.61 12.60
C VAL A 63 11.68 14.74 12.80
N SER A 64 11.84 15.84 12.06
CA SER A 64 10.90 16.97 12.08
C SER A 64 9.48 16.53 11.71
N GLN A 65 8.48 16.97 12.48
CA GLN A 65 7.06 16.62 12.38
C GLN A 65 6.29 17.76 11.70
N GLU A 66 6.38 17.89 10.35
CA GLU A 66 5.92 19.10 9.65
C GLU A 66 4.44 19.06 9.21
N GLN A 67 3.94 17.92 8.77
CA GLN A 67 2.59 17.80 8.18
C GLN A 67 1.71 16.74 8.84
N GLY A 68 2.14 16.18 9.96
CA GLY A 68 1.52 15.10 10.68
C GLY A 68 2.58 14.17 11.24
N TYR A 69 2.19 12.98 11.69
CA TYR A 69 3.14 12.02 12.23
C TYR A 69 4.06 11.50 11.13
N ARG A 70 5.34 11.82 11.24
CA ARG A 70 6.38 11.46 10.28
C ARG A 70 7.44 10.59 10.94
N PHE A 71 7.96 9.62 10.20
CA PHE A 71 9.02 8.71 10.64
C PHE A 71 9.82 8.18 9.43
N VAL A 72 11.01 7.65 9.73
CA VAL A 72 11.88 7.06 8.73
C VAL A 72 12.11 5.59 9.03
N TYR A 73 12.02 4.75 8.00
CA TYR A 73 12.50 3.37 8.04
C TYR A 73 13.92 3.28 7.48
N LEU A 74 14.75 2.46 8.13
CA LEU A 74 16.07 2.08 7.64
C LEU A 74 16.14 0.57 7.55
N LEU A 75 16.26 0.06 6.33
CA LEU A 75 16.37 -1.39 6.08
C LEU A 75 17.72 -1.67 5.40
N PRO A 76 18.74 -2.13 6.15
CA PRO A 76 20.03 -2.51 5.60
C PRO A 76 19.93 -3.83 4.83
N PHE A 77 20.42 -3.84 3.59
CA PHE A 77 20.51 -5.04 2.74
C PHE A 77 21.94 -5.62 2.73
N THR A 78 22.92 -4.75 2.71
CA THR A 78 24.34 -5.08 2.86
C THR A 78 24.99 -4.10 3.84
N SER A 79 26.28 -4.14 4.04
CA SER A 79 26.97 -3.14 4.88
C SER A 79 26.93 -1.73 4.29
N THR A 80 26.71 -1.60 2.99
CA THR A 80 26.71 -0.30 2.27
C THR A 80 25.40 0.00 1.54
N ASP A 81 24.55 -0.99 1.28
CA ASP A 81 23.28 -0.80 0.60
C ASP A 81 22.14 -0.76 1.63
N ILE A 82 21.40 0.33 1.65
CA ILE A 82 20.35 0.59 2.63
C ILE A 82 19.14 1.26 1.99
N LEU A 83 17.95 0.79 2.33
CA LEU A 83 16.72 1.52 2.08
C LEU A 83 16.53 2.59 3.15
N VAL A 84 16.33 3.82 2.72
CA VAL A 84 15.90 4.96 3.55
C VAL A 84 14.51 5.35 3.05
N GLU A 85 13.49 5.16 3.85
CA GLU A 85 12.12 5.47 3.48
C GLU A 85 11.55 6.52 4.44
N ASP A 86 11.17 7.67 3.88
CA ASP A 86 10.48 8.74 4.60
C ASP A 86 8.97 8.56 4.45
N THR A 87 8.29 8.44 5.57
CA THR A 87 6.86 8.14 5.64
C THR A 87 6.15 9.12 6.56
N TYR A 88 4.96 9.58 6.18
CA TYR A 88 4.13 10.44 7.00
C TYR A 88 2.64 10.25 6.76
N TYR A 89 1.84 10.58 7.77
CA TYR A 89 0.38 10.60 7.68
C TYR A 89 -0.12 11.98 7.28
N SER A 90 -1.19 12.03 6.49
CA SER A 90 -1.76 13.27 5.96
C SER A 90 -3.24 13.15 5.66
N ASP A 91 -3.93 14.30 5.70
CA ASP A 91 -5.35 14.40 5.36
C ASP A 91 -5.62 14.31 3.85
N THR A 92 -4.61 14.52 3.01
CA THR A 92 -4.74 14.57 1.56
C THR A 92 -3.91 13.53 0.86
N GLY A 93 -4.34 13.06 -0.32
CA GLY A 93 -3.63 12.09 -1.15
C GLY A 93 -2.51 12.69 -2.03
N THR A 94 -2.29 14.01 -2.00
CA THR A 94 -1.23 14.64 -2.79
C THR A 94 0.15 14.28 -2.23
N LEU A 95 1.05 13.76 -3.06
CA LEU A 95 2.42 13.40 -2.70
C LEU A 95 3.40 14.37 -3.37
N ASP A 96 4.23 15.01 -2.57
CA ASP A 96 5.36 15.83 -3.05
C ASP A 96 6.65 15.02 -2.93
N THR A 97 7.05 14.39 -4.02
CA THR A 97 8.25 13.53 -4.05
C THR A 97 9.55 14.32 -3.91
N ASP A 98 9.57 15.59 -4.32
CA ASP A 98 10.80 16.39 -4.25
C ASP A 98 11.10 16.79 -2.80
N VAL A 99 10.08 17.12 -2.03
CA VAL A 99 10.23 17.35 -0.58
C VAL A 99 10.75 16.10 0.13
N LEU A 100 10.19 14.93 -0.18
CA LEU A 100 10.62 13.67 0.44
C LEU A 100 12.06 13.28 0.06
N ARG A 101 12.46 13.52 -1.20
CA ARG A 101 13.87 13.34 -1.62
C ARG A 101 14.82 14.23 -0.82
N GLN A 102 14.44 15.48 -0.59
CA GLN A 102 15.24 16.41 0.23
C GLN A 102 15.32 15.95 1.68
N HIS A 103 14.22 15.44 2.23
CA HIS A 103 14.20 14.87 3.59
C HIS A 103 15.14 13.67 3.71
N ILE A 104 15.11 12.74 2.77
CA ILE A 104 16.01 11.57 2.76
C ILE A 104 17.46 12.01 2.64
N ALA A 105 17.76 12.94 1.72
CA ALA A 105 19.11 13.45 1.55
C ALA A 105 19.64 14.12 2.82
N ARG A 106 18.82 14.92 3.49
CA ARG A 106 19.16 15.54 4.77
C ARG A 106 19.36 14.50 5.88
N TYR A 107 18.46 13.54 5.99
CA TYR A 107 18.56 12.47 6.98
C TYR A 107 19.85 11.65 6.81
N ALA A 108 20.24 11.35 5.57
CA ALA A 108 21.50 10.68 5.28
C ALA A 108 22.72 11.55 5.65
N ALA A 109 22.67 12.84 5.34
CA ALA A 109 23.74 13.79 5.68
C ALA A 109 23.90 13.95 7.20
N ASP A 110 22.82 14.05 7.96
CA ASP A 110 22.83 14.17 9.44
C ASP A 110 23.44 12.93 10.11
N ARG A 111 23.39 11.77 9.43
CA ARG A 111 24.06 10.52 9.85
C ARG A 111 25.52 10.40 9.36
N GLY A 112 26.01 11.41 8.62
CA GLY A 112 27.35 11.38 8.03
C GLY A 112 27.47 10.42 6.83
N TRP A 113 26.35 9.97 6.27
CA TRP A 113 26.36 9.06 5.13
C TRP A 113 26.58 9.80 3.82
N GLN A 114 27.51 9.30 3.02
CA GLN A 114 27.74 9.77 1.67
C GLN A 114 27.10 8.80 0.66
N VAL A 115 26.01 9.21 0.06
CA VAL A 115 25.33 8.45 -1.00
C VAL A 115 26.18 8.47 -2.25
N ARG A 116 26.60 7.28 -2.71
CA ARG A 116 27.38 7.10 -3.95
C ARG A 116 26.46 6.88 -5.15
N GLU A 117 25.35 6.14 -4.93
CA GLU A 117 24.48 5.69 -6.01
C GLU A 117 23.06 5.52 -5.49
N LEU A 118 22.09 5.97 -6.28
CA LEU A 118 20.69 5.62 -6.10
C LEU A 118 20.41 4.35 -6.91
N LEU A 119 20.14 3.23 -6.20
CA LEU A 119 19.89 1.93 -6.84
C LEU A 119 18.42 1.78 -7.27
N ARG A 120 17.50 2.24 -6.43
CA ARG A 120 16.04 2.17 -6.67
C ARG A 120 15.33 3.26 -5.89
N GLU A 121 14.28 3.79 -6.47
CA GLU A 121 13.33 4.67 -5.79
C GLU A 121 11.93 4.11 -5.94
N GLU A 122 11.14 4.20 -4.87
CA GLU A 122 9.73 3.85 -4.87
C GLU A 122 8.95 4.88 -4.04
N ASN A 123 7.70 5.06 -4.37
CA ASN A 123 6.82 5.94 -3.62
C ASN A 123 5.38 5.42 -3.66
N GLY A 124 4.57 5.90 -2.74
CA GLY A 124 3.18 5.51 -2.70
C GLY A 124 2.32 6.38 -1.81
N VAL A 125 1.03 6.26 -2.04
CA VAL A 125 -0.02 6.87 -1.24
C VAL A 125 -0.99 5.76 -0.85
N LEU A 126 -0.99 5.40 0.42
CA LEU A 126 -1.81 4.33 0.97
C LEU A 126 -3.04 4.95 1.65
N PRO A 127 -4.26 4.66 1.18
CA PRO A 127 -5.45 5.12 1.85
C PRO A 127 -5.63 4.37 3.18
N ILE A 128 -5.95 5.11 4.23
CA ILE A 128 -6.32 4.59 5.55
C ILE A 128 -7.79 4.89 5.78
N VAL A 129 -8.57 3.85 6.03
CA VAL A 129 -10.00 3.99 6.35
C VAL A 129 -10.12 4.31 7.83
N LEU A 130 -10.62 5.50 8.16
CA LEU A 130 -10.92 5.90 9.53
C LEU A 130 -12.33 5.53 9.95
N ASP A 131 -13.27 5.62 9.01
CA ASP A 131 -14.66 5.29 9.22
C ASP A 131 -15.30 4.86 7.89
N CYS A 132 -16.21 3.89 7.94
CA CYS A 132 -16.92 3.46 6.75
C CYS A 132 -18.31 2.89 7.09
N ASP A 133 -19.25 3.13 6.20
CA ASP A 133 -20.49 2.34 6.15
C ASP A 133 -20.21 1.01 5.46
N LEU A 134 -20.21 -0.08 6.22
CA LEU A 134 -19.97 -1.43 5.70
C LEU A 134 -20.95 -1.82 4.60
N ALA A 135 -22.19 -1.35 4.64
CA ALA A 135 -23.18 -1.61 3.60
C ALA A 135 -22.81 -0.90 2.29
N GLY A 136 -22.26 0.31 2.39
CA GLY A 136 -21.76 1.08 1.23
C GLY A 136 -20.43 0.58 0.68
N PHE A 137 -19.64 -0.12 1.52
CA PHE A 137 -18.32 -0.64 1.12
C PHE A 137 -18.42 -1.74 0.04
N TRP A 138 -19.49 -2.57 0.15
CA TRP A 138 -19.84 -3.57 -0.84
C TRP A 138 -21.12 -3.17 -1.54
N PRO A 139 -21.08 -2.46 -2.68
CA PRO A 139 -22.29 -2.18 -3.44
C PRO A 139 -23.01 -3.47 -3.82
N ALA A 140 -24.33 -3.39 -3.84
CA ALA A 140 -25.18 -4.55 -4.07
C ALA A 140 -24.80 -5.27 -5.37
N ALA A 141 -24.49 -6.55 -5.24
CA ALA A 141 -24.63 -7.60 -6.24
C ALA A 141 -24.16 -7.34 -7.69
N ASP A 142 -22.97 -6.71 -7.86
CA ASP A 142 -22.31 -6.72 -9.17
C ASP A 142 -21.69 -8.09 -9.51
N GLY A 143 -21.63 -9.00 -8.53
CA GLY A 143 -21.12 -10.36 -8.68
C GLY A 143 -19.60 -10.41 -8.91
N VAL A 144 -18.89 -9.28 -8.76
CA VAL A 144 -17.44 -9.20 -8.92
C VAL A 144 -16.76 -9.40 -7.57
N PRO A 145 -15.98 -10.46 -7.37
CA PRO A 145 -15.13 -10.61 -6.20
C PRO A 145 -14.15 -9.45 -6.07
N ARG A 146 -13.87 -9.05 -4.84
CA ARG A 146 -12.90 -8.00 -4.52
C ARG A 146 -11.84 -8.52 -3.59
N SER A 147 -10.65 -7.93 -3.60
CA SER A 147 -9.55 -8.30 -2.70
C SER A 147 -8.84 -7.09 -2.12
N GLY A 148 -8.06 -7.31 -1.06
CA GLY A 148 -7.27 -6.28 -0.39
C GLY A 148 -8.13 -5.12 0.11
N LEU A 149 -7.61 -3.90 0.02
CA LEU A 149 -8.30 -2.68 0.45
C LEU A 149 -9.67 -2.49 -0.22
N ARG A 150 -9.82 -2.94 -1.47
CA ARG A 150 -11.10 -2.84 -2.18
C ARG A 150 -12.19 -3.73 -1.59
N ALA A 151 -11.82 -4.80 -0.90
CA ALA A 151 -12.72 -5.71 -0.21
C ALA A 151 -12.91 -5.38 1.27
N GLY A 152 -12.16 -4.42 1.82
CA GLY A 152 -12.09 -4.20 3.26
C GLY A 152 -11.24 -5.24 3.99
N LEU A 153 -10.45 -6.04 3.27
CA LEU A 153 -9.60 -7.09 3.83
C LEU A 153 -8.26 -6.49 4.30
N PHE A 154 -8.29 -5.84 5.44
CA PHE A 154 -7.13 -5.26 6.10
C PHE A 154 -7.37 -5.14 7.61
N HIS A 155 -6.30 -5.11 8.37
CA HIS A 155 -6.40 -4.90 9.80
C HIS A 155 -6.82 -3.45 10.09
N HIS A 156 -7.94 -3.27 10.76
CA HIS A 156 -8.60 -1.97 10.95
C HIS A 156 -7.73 -0.90 11.66
N THR A 157 -6.79 -1.32 12.52
CA THR A 157 -5.92 -0.38 13.24
C THR A 157 -4.67 -0.01 12.44
N THR A 158 -4.06 -0.98 11.73
CA THR A 158 -2.76 -0.81 11.07
C THR A 158 -2.84 -0.59 9.58
N GLY A 159 -3.98 -0.93 8.95
CA GLY A 159 -4.14 -0.93 7.49
C GLY A 159 -3.42 -2.08 6.78
N TYR A 160 -2.71 -2.96 7.51
CA TYR A 160 -1.97 -4.07 6.90
C TYR A 160 -2.91 -5.12 6.33
N SER A 161 -2.65 -5.53 5.09
CA SER A 161 -3.48 -6.48 4.34
C SER A 161 -2.77 -7.80 4.02
N VAL A 162 -1.47 -7.94 4.29
CA VAL A 162 -0.70 -9.15 3.94
C VAL A 162 -1.25 -10.42 4.59
N PRO A 163 -1.61 -10.47 5.90
CA PRO A 163 -2.21 -11.65 6.51
C PRO A 163 -3.51 -12.08 5.82
N GLU A 164 -4.38 -11.11 5.50
CA GLU A 164 -5.65 -11.38 4.82
C GLU A 164 -5.43 -11.84 3.37
N ALA A 165 -4.44 -11.27 2.67
CA ALA A 165 -4.07 -11.69 1.32
C ALA A 165 -3.53 -13.12 1.31
N ALA A 166 -2.68 -13.49 2.28
CA ALA A 166 -2.16 -14.84 2.44
C ALA A 166 -3.29 -15.84 2.73
N ALA A 167 -4.15 -15.52 3.70
CA ALA A 167 -5.29 -16.37 4.06
C ALA A 167 -6.30 -16.55 2.89
N LEU A 168 -6.49 -15.50 2.08
CA LEU A 168 -7.29 -15.60 0.86
C LEU A 168 -6.64 -16.52 -0.17
N ALA A 169 -5.33 -16.35 -0.42
CA ALA A 169 -4.59 -17.16 -1.38
C ALA A 169 -4.56 -18.66 -0.98
N GLU A 170 -4.39 -18.96 0.30
CA GLU A 170 -4.41 -20.34 0.82
C GLU A 170 -5.78 -20.99 0.70
N ALA A 171 -6.85 -20.23 0.88
CA ALA A 171 -8.20 -20.78 0.86
C ALA A 171 -8.76 -20.98 -0.56
N LEU A 172 -8.37 -20.16 -1.53
CA LEU A 172 -8.90 -20.20 -2.91
C LEU A 172 -8.82 -21.60 -3.56
N PRO A 173 -7.69 -22.35 -3.51
CA PRO A 173 -7.60 -23.66 -4.14
C PRO A 173 -8.54 -24.71 -3.56
N GLY A 174 -8.99 -24.52 -2.33
CA GLY A 174 -9.94 -25.43 -1.63
C GLY A 174 -11.41 -25.14 -1.88
N LEU A 175 -11.74 -24.08 -2.60
CA LEU A 175 -13.13 -23.72 -2.88
C LEU A 175 -13.76 -24.65 -3.92
N PRO A 176 -15.04 -25.01 -3.78
CA PRO A 176 -15.71 -25.97 -4.65
C PRO A 176 -15.93 -25.44 -6.08
N ALA A 177 -15.83 -24.12 -6.28
CA ALA A 177 -16.01 -23.49 -7.58
C ALA A 177 -15.18 -22.20 -7.67
N LEU A 178 -14.34 -22.10 -8.69
CA LEU A 178 -13.48 -20.93 -8.97
C LEU A 178 -14.09 -20.07 -10.07
N HIS A 179 -15.27 -19.49 -9.79
CA HIS A 179 -15.88 -18.48 -10.66
C HIS A 179 -16.42 -17.31 -9.82
N SER A 180 -16.48 -16.14 -10.43
CA SER A 180 -16.75 -14.87 -9.73
C SER A 180 -18.00 -14.90 -8.88
N ARG A 181 -19.12 -15.46 -9.38
CA ARG A 181 -20.40 -15.49 -8.65
C ARG A 181 -20.37 -16.37 -7.40
N ALA A 182 -19.54 -17.41 -7.36
CA ALA A 182 -19.36 -18.25 -6.18
C ALA A 182 -18.42 -17.59 -5.15
N ILE A 183 -17.36 -16.92 -5.63
CA ILE A 183 -16.32 -16.37 -4.77
C ILE A 183 -16.73 -15.03 -4.15
N ALA A 184 -17.47 -14.18 -4.84
CA ALA A 184 -17.87 -12.87 -4.32
C ALA A 184 -18.59 -12.92 -2.96
N PRO A 185 -19.65 -13.74 -2.74
CA PRO A 185 -20.28 -13.84 -1.43
C PRO A 185 -19.37 -14.47 -0.38
N TRP A 186 -18.50 -15.40 -0.77
CA TRP A 186 -17.55 -16.02 0.16
C TRP A 186 -16.50 -15.03 0.67
N ILE A 187 -15.93 -14.17 -0.19
CA ILE A 187 -15.02 -13.11 0.25
C ILE A 187 -15.75 -12.09 1.13
N ARG A 188 -16.98 -11.72 0.76
CA ARG A 188 -17.78 -10.75 1.52
C ARG A 188 -18.09 -11.21 2.96
N ALA A 189 -18.12 -12.49 3.21
CA ALA A 189 -18.42 -13.09 4.52
C ALA A 189 -17.18 -13.14 5.45
N ARG A 190 -16.01 -12.76 4.98
CA ARG A 190 -14.76 -12.69 5.74
C ARG A 190 -14.59 -11.35 6.46
#